data_951367f2155af125a15fb12e8e9dbf1c
#
_entry.id   951367f2155af125a15fb12e8e9dbf1c
#
_cell.length_a   1.000
_cell.length_b   1.000
_cell.length_c   1.000
_cell.angle_alpha   90.00
_cell.angle_beta   90.00
_cell.angle_gamma   90.00
#
_symmetry.space_group_name_H-M   'P 1'
#
loop_
_entity.id
_entity.type
_entity.pdbx_description
1 polymer ?
#
loop_
_entity_poly.entity_id
_entity_poly.type
_entity_poly.pdbx_seq_one_letter_code
_entity_poly.pdbx_strand_id
1 'polypeptide(L)'
;FGKMSVGSHTTDYNSLVVLTHFKGHTQGGFGGSNKNIGIGCADGRIGKAWIHTTPGQDNQWDIREEEFMERMTESTKAVIDYFGKQITYVNVMRNMSVSCDCEGVNAAPVVTPNVGILSSTDMLALDQACVDLVYAMTEAEHHDLVERIESRHGLRQLSYMKELGMGNDRFILIDLDNGGKRITAAEAVEALNELAESRN
;
A
#
# COMPACT_ATOMS: atom_id res chain seq x y z
N PHE A 1 5.77 -18.81 -0.97
CA PHE A 1 7.21 -19.15 -0.94
C PHE A 1 7.58 -19.93 0.33
N GLY A 2 8.47 -20.91 0.25
CA GLY A 2 9.04 -21.56 1.44
C GLY A 2 10.16 -20.75 2.11
N LYS A 3 10.67 -19.74 1.43
CA LYS A 3 11.73 -18.81 1.87
C LYS A 3 11.72 -17.55 1.01
N MET A 4 12.26 -16.45 1.54
CA MET A 4 12.42 -15.20 0.81
C MET A 4 13.87 -14.71 0.91
N SER A 5 14.40 -14.18 -0.20
CA SER A 5 15.71 -13.52 -0.22
C SER A 5 15.51 -12.02 -0.01
N VAL A 6 16.05 -11.52 1.08
CA VAL A 6 16.00 -10.09 1.50
C VAL A 6 17.37 -9.48 1.51
N GLY A 7 17.47 -8.15 1.65
CA GLY A 7 18.73 -7.44 1.78
C GLY A 7 19.58 -8.02 2.93
N SER A 8 20.88 -8.18 2.72
CA SER A 8 21.79 -8.88 3.65
C SER A 8 21.84 -8.26 5.04
N HIS A 9 21.58 -6.96 5.17
CA HIS A 9 21.59 -6.23 6.44
C HIS A 9 20.23 -6.16 7.13
N THR A 10 19.17 -6.78 6.57
CA THR A 10 17.83 -6.75 7.17
C THR A 10 17.82 -7.30 8.61
N THR A 11 18.66 -8.32 8.86
CA THR A 11 18.76 -8.97 10.17
C THR A 11 19.66 -8.24 11.17
N ASP A 12 20.31 -7.14 10.77
CA ASP A 12 21.11 -6.31 11.68
C ASP A 12 20.26 -5.33 12.50
N TYR A 13 18.96 -5.21 12.15
CA TYR A 13 18.01 -4.29 12.80
C TYR A 13 17.03 -5.01 13.71
N ASN A 14 16.68 -4.34 14.82
CA ASN A 14 15.75 -4.86 15.81
C ASN A 14 14.33 -4.31 15.65
N SER A 15 14.15 -3.25 14.87
CA SER A 15 12.86 -2.62 14.62
C SER A 15 12.81 -2.01 13.22
N LEU A 16 11.60 -1.81 12.71
CA LEU A 16 11.36 -1.24 11.39
C LEU A 16 10.24 -0.19 11.44
N VAL A 17 10.49 0.99 10.88
CA VAL A 17 9.46 1.96 10.54
C VAL A 17 9.27 1.93 9.02
N VAL A 18 8.05 1.63 8.59
CA VAL A 18 7.68 1.58 7.17
C VAL A 18 7.00 2.88 6.81
N LEU A 19 7.74 3.77 6.14
CA LEU A 19 7.20 5.03 5.64
C LEU A 19 6.89 4.90 4.15
N THR A 20 5.62 5.03 3.81
CA THR A 20 5.10 4.76 2.47
C THR A 20 4.39 5.98 1.89
N HIS A 21 4.71 6.34 0.66
CA HIS A 21 3.86 7.20 -0.16
C HIS A 21 2.75 6.34 -0.77
N PHE A 22 1.51 6.56 -0.35
CA PHE A 22 0.36 5.84 -0.89
C PHE A 22 -0.06 6.42 -2.25
N LYS A 23 -0.19 5.58 -3.28
CA LYS A 23 -0.54 5.99 -4.66
C LYS A 23 -0.89 4.79 -5.52
N GLY A 24 -1.21 5.04 -6.79
CA GLY A 24 -1.36 3.99 -7.80
C GLY A 24 -0.07 3.22 -8.07
N HIS A 25 -0.22 2.08 -8.69
CA HIS A 25 0.91 1.27 -9.16
C HIS A 25 0.55 0.49 -10.42
N THR A 26 1.45 0.53 -11.41
CA THR A 26 1.23 -0.02 -12.74
C THR A 26 0.86 -1.51 -12.74
N GLN A 27 1.52 -2.30 -11.90
CA GLN A 27 1.35 -3.76 -11.84
C GLN A 27 0.50 -4.20 -10.63
N GLY A 28 0.61 -3.51 -9.49
CA GLY A 28 -0.05 -3.90 -8.25
C GLY A 28 -1.36 -3.17 -7.94
N GLY A 29 -1.85 -2.31 -8.83
CA GLY A 29 -3.03 -1.49 -8.60
C GLY A 29 -2.74 -0.30 -7.70
N PHE A 30 -2.28 -0.52 -6.48
CA PHE A 30 -1.82 0.51 -5.56
C PHE A 30 -0.50 0.15 -4.87
N GLY A 31 0.17 1.15 -4.33
CA GLY A 31 1.37 1.01 -3.52
C GLY A 31 1.11 1.50 -2.09
N GLY A 32 0.80 0.58 -1.19
CA GLY A 32 0.71 0.76 0.25
C GLY A 32 1.91 0.18 0.99
N SER A 33 1.78 0.01 2.30
CA SER A 33 2.82 -0.58 3.17
C SER A 33 3.19 -2.00 2.76
N ASN A 34 2.20 -2.82 2.33
CA ASN A 34 2.44 -4.16 1.82
C ASN A 34 3.42 -4.14 0.64
N LYS A 35 3.13 -3.36 -0.39
CA LYS A 35 4.00 -3.24 -1.57
C LYS A 35 5.37 -2.66 -1.23
N ASN A 36 5.42 -1.67 -0.35
CA ASN A 36 6.68 -1.04 0.06
C ASN A 36 7.65 -2.05 0.68
N ILE A 37 7.17 -2.87 1.61
CA ILE A 37 7.99 -3.92 2.23
C ILE A 37 8.32 -5.04 1.23
N GLY A 38 7.29 -5.57 0.56
CA GLY A 38 7.41 -6.76 -0.28
C GLY A 38 8.43 -6.59 -1.41
N ILE A 39 8.44 -5.40 -2.02
CA ILE A 39 9.39 -5.07 -3.09
C ILE A 39 10.66 -4.42 -2.52
N GLY A 40 10.52 -3.55 -1.51
CA GLY A 40 11.62 -2.76 -0.98
C GLY A 40 12.66 -3.57 -0.19
N CYS A 41 12.22 -4.57 0.57
CA CYS A 41 13.10 -5.42 1.35
C CYS A 41 13.64 -6.65 0.58
N ALA A 42 12.98 -7.02 -0.53
CA ALA A 42 13.46 -8.09 -1.40
C ALA A 42 14.82 -7.73 -2.01
N ASP A 43 15.80 -8.64 -1.98
CA ASP A 43 17.08 -8.37 -2.62
C ASP A 43 16.93 -8.23 -4.15
N GLY A 44 17.81 -7.43 -4.74
CA GLY A 44 17.69 -7.02 -6.15
C GLY A 44 17.95 -8.12 -7.18
N ARG A 45 18.55 -9.23 -6.78
CA ARG A 45 18.94 -10.33 -7.69
C ARG A 45 17.96 -11.49 -7.66
N ILE A 46 17.72 -12.02 -6.46
CA ILE A 46 16.96 -13.26 -6.26
C ILE A 46 15.55 -12.95 -5.79
N GLY A 47 15.40 -12.15 -4.73
CA GLY A 47 14.11 -11.86 -4.12
C GLY A 47 13.14 -11.18 -5.07
N LYS A 48 13.56 -10.14 -5.78
CA LYS A 48 12.73 -9.46 -6.78
C LYS A 48 12.40 -10.37 -7.97
N ALA A 49 13.34 -11.21 -8.41
CA ALA A 49 13.08 -12.16 -9.48
C ALA A 49 11.97 -13.16 -9.06
N TRP A 50 12.02 -13.68 -7.84
CA TRP A 50 10.97 -14.60 -7.33
C TRP A 50 9.57 -13.97 -7.29
N ILE A 51 9.49 -12.66 -7.03
CA ILE A 51 8.20 -11.95 -7.02
C ILE A 51 7.67 -11.74 -8.45
N HIS A 52 8.54 -11.38 -9.41
CA HIS A 52 8.13 -10.90 -10.73
C HIS A 52 8.18 -11.95 -11.84
N THR A 53 8.72 -13.16 -11.58
CA THR A 53 8.93 -14.15 -12.63
C THR A 53 8.22 -15.45 -12.30
N THR A 54 7.38 -15.94 -13.20
CA THR A 54 6.84 -17.29 -13.11
C THR A 54 7.90 -18.31 -13.56
N PRO A 55 8.12 -19.41 -12.82
CA PRO A 55 9.07 -20.44 -13.24
C PRO A 55 8.82 -20.91 -14.67
N GLY A 56 9.86 -20.87 -15.51
CA GLY A 56 9.78 -21.27 -16.91
C GLY A 56 9.38 -20.15 -17.89
N GLN A 57 9.20 -18.93 -17.40
CA GLN A 57 9.01 -17.73 -18.25
C GLN A 57 10.27 -16.86 -18.22
N ASP A 58 10.70 -16.41 -19.37
CA ASP A 58 11.88 -15.56 -19.53
C ASP A 58 11.59 -14.06 -19.27
N ASN A 59 10.30 -13.67 -19.31
CA ASN A 59 9.87 -12.29 -19.15
C ASN A 59 9.23 -12.06 -17.78
N GLN A 60 9.86 -11.22 -16.97
CA GLN A 60 9.36 -10.84 -15.64
C GLN A 60 8.00 -10.09 -15.64
N TRP A 61 7.56 -9.62 -16.78
CA TRP A 61 6.29 -8.91 -16.93
C TRP A 61 5.11 -9.82 -17.30
N ASP A 62 5.36 -11.12 -17.52
CA ASP A 62 4.33 -12.11 -17.94
C ASP A 62 3.67 -12.80 -16.73
N ILE A 63 4.01 -12.40 -15.50
CA ILE A 63 3.33 -12.91 -14.30
C ILE A 63 1.89 -12.38 -14.24
N ARG A 64 0.94 -13.25 -13.90
CA ARG A 64 -0.45 -12.83 -13.68
C ARG A 64 -0.54 -11.84 -12.51
N GLU A 65 -1.43 -10.87 -12.61
CA GLU A 65 -1.56 -9.76 -11.65
C GLU A 65 -1.80 -10.29 -10.22
N GLU A 66 -2.73 -11.21 -10.03
CA GLU A 66 -3.01 -11.80 -8.72
C GLU A 66 -1.83 -12.59 -8.17
N GLU A 67 -1.16 -13.37 -8.99
CA GLU A 67 0.02 -14.14 -8.59
C GLU A 67 1.18 -13.22 -8.18
N PHE A 68 1.35 -12.09 -8.88
CA PHE A 68 2.32 -11.07 -8.49
C PHE A 68 2.01 -10.52 -7.09
N MET A 69 0.74 -10.18 -6.83
CA MET A 69 0.32 -9.64 -5.53
C MET A 69 0.46 -10.64 -4.41
N GLU A 70 0.13 -11.90 -4.66
CA GLU A 70 0.30 -12.98 -3.69
C GLU A 70 1.77 -13.19 -3.33
N ARG A 71 2.65 -13.27 -4.32
CA ARG A 71 4.09 -13.41 -4.12
C ARG A 71 4.70 -12.21 -3.41
N MET A 72 4.29 -10.99 -3.79
CA MET A 72 4.71 -9.77 -3.12
C MET A 72 4.28 -9.77 -1.65
N THR A 73 3.04 -10.18 -1.36
CA THR A 73 2.51 -10.26 0.00
C THR A 73 3.22 -11.33 0.83
N GLU A 74 3.56 -12.49 0.25
CA GLU A 74 4.39 -13.50 0.92
C GLU A 74 5.80 -12.97 1.24
N SER A 75 6.38 -12.17 0.33
CA SER A 75 7.65 -11.48 0.59
C SER A 75 7.52 -10.53 1.79
N THR A 76 6.43 -9.76 1.85
CA THR A 76 6.12 -8.90 2.99
C THR A 76 6.01 -9.71 4.28
N LYS A 77 5.28 -10.84 4.23
CA LYS A 77 5.08 -11.69 5.40
C LYS A 77 6.41 -12.17 5.98
N ALA A 78 7.36 -12.56 5.15
CA ALA A 78 8.69 -12.99 5.62
C ALA A 78 9.39 -11.89 6.44
N VAL A 79 9.25 -10.62 6.03
CA VAL A 79 9.83 -9.47 6.74
C VAL A 79 9.11 -9.18 8.04
N ILE A 80 7.78 -9.12 8.01
CA ILE A 80 7.01 -8.82 9.23
C ILE A 80 7.09 -9.92 10.27
N ASP A 81 7.18 -11.19 9.85
CA ASP A 81 7.39 -12.32 10.78
C ASP A 81 8.74 -12.21 11.49
N TYR A 82 9.78 -11.68 10.82
CA TYR A 82 11.08 -11.43 11.44
C TYR A 82 11.02 -10.33 12.50
N PHE A 83 10.42 -9.17 12.18
CA PHE A 83 10.35 -8.03 13.12
C PHE A 83 9.27 -8.20 14.20
N GLY A 84 8.29 -9.05 13.98
CA GLY A 84 7.20 -9.32 14.92
C GLY A 84 6.46 -8.04 15.32
N LYS A 85 6.48 -7.70 16.61
CA LYS A 85 5.83 -6.48 17.15
C LYS A 85 6.70 -5.22 17.05
N GLN A 86 7.92 -5.33 16.55
CA GLN A 86 8.86 -4.20 16.47
C GLN A 86 8.78 -3.49 15.11
N ILE A 87 7.56 -3.34 14.60
CA ILE A 87 7.30 -2.71 13.31
C ILE A 87 6.13 -1.73 13.42
N THR A 88 6.28 -0.58 12.78
CA THR A 88 5.24 0.46 12.69
C THR A 88 5.12 0.91 11.25
N TYR A 89 3.89 1.13 10.80
CA TYR A 89 3.55 1.50 9.44
C TYR A 89 3.01 2.93 9.39
N VAL A 90 3.42 3.68 8.39
CA VAL A 90 2.97 5.05 8.12
C VAL A 90 2.72 5.19 6.63
N ASN A 91 1.49 5.51 6.25
CA ASN A 91 1.11 5.79 4.87
C ASN A 91 0.84 7.29 4.71
N VAL A 92 1.54 7.92 3.78
CA VAL A 92 1.37 9.33 3.42
C VAL A 92 0.45 9.41 2.20
N MET A 93 -0.78 9.85 2.41
CA MET A 93 -1.81 10.01 1.37
C MET A 93 -1.84 11.47 0.89
N ARG A 94 -0.74 11.89 0.28
CA ARG A 94 -0.57 13.24 -0.29
C ARG A 94 0.07 13.12 -1.66
N ASN A 95 -0.34 13.99 -2.58
CA ASN A 95 0.13 13.97 -3.97
C ASN A 95 -0.05 12.57 -4.62
N MET A 96 -1.16 11.94 -4.32
CA MET A 96 -1.47 10.62 -4.85
C MET A 96 -1.73 10.71 -6.36
N SER A 97 -0.89 10.04 -7.13
CA SER A 97 -1.08 9.85 -8.57
C SER A 97 -1.55 8.43 -8.85
N VAL A 98 -2.19 8.23 -9.98
CA VAL A 98 -2.44 6.90 -10.54
C VAL A 98 -1.14 6.17 -10.89
N SER A 99 -0.08 6.92 -11.14
CA SER A 99 1.25 6.42 -11.45
C SER A 99 2.06 6.06 -10.22
N CYS A 100 3.01 5.15 -10.41
CA CYS A 100 4.03 4.86 -9.41
C CYS A 100 5.13 5.94 -9.43
N ASP A 101 5.72 6.26 -8.27
CA ASP A 101 6.89 7.14 -8.19
C ASP A 101 8.07 6.67 -9.06
N CYS A 102 8.12 5.37 -9.38
CA CYS A 102 9.13 4.80 -10.26
C CYS A 102 8.98 5.19 -11.75
N GLU A 103 7.84 5.75 -12.14
CA GLU A 103 7.62 6.26 -13.50
C GLU A 103 8.29 7.63 -13.72
N GLY A 104 8.69 8.31 -12.65
CA GLY A 104 9.48 9.55 -12.71
C GLY A 104 8.77 10.64 -13.51
N VAL A 105 9.45 11.16 -14.51
CA VAL A 105 8.94 12.26 -15.36
C VAL A 105 7.74 11.87 -16.24
N ASN A 106 7.46 10.57 -16.37
CA ASN A 106 6.32 10.05 -17.12
C ASN A 106 5.08 9.81 -16.23
N ALA A 107 5.18 10.13 -14.93
CA ALA A 107 4.06 9.98 -14.04
C ALA A 107 2.88 10.86 -14.45
N ALA A 108 1.67 10.32 -14.34
CA ALA A 108 0.44 11.06 -14.58
C ALA A 108 0.28 12.19 -13.55
N PRO A 109 -0.45 13.28 -13.90
CA PRO A 109 -0.76 14.35 -12.97
C PRO A 109 -1.46 13.83 -11.71
N VAL A 110 -1.28 14.55 -10.59
CA VAL A 110 -2.00 14.31 -9.35
C VAL A 110 -3.41 14.91 -9.51
N VAL A 111 -4.43 14.04 -9.43
CA VAL A 111 -5.84 14.43 -9.45
C VAL A 111 -6.49 14.15 -8.10
N THR A 112 -6.14 13.06 -7.46
CA THR A 112 -6.70 12.63 -6.17
C THR A 112 -6.33 13.60 -5.05
N PRO A 113 -7.29 14.11 -4.27
CA PRO A 113 -7.04 15.04 -3.17
C PRO A 113 -6.10 14.48 -2.10
N ASN A 114 -5.42 15.39 -1.41
CA ASN A 114 -4.61 15.03 -0.25
C ASN A 114 -5.50 14.67 0.93
N VAL A 115 -5.24 13.54 1.57
CA VAL A 115 -5.93 13.14 2.81
C VAL A 115 -5.12 13.51 4.04
N GLY A 116 -3.86 13.06 4.10
CA GLY A 116 -3.01 13.29 5.25
C GLY A 116 -2.04 12.13 5.48
N ILE A 117 -1.78 11.84 6.75
CA ILE A 117 -0.85 10.78 7.16
C ILE A 117 -1.59 9.82 8.08
N LEU A 118 -1.58 8.54 7.73
CA LEU A 118 -2.15 7.47 8.55
C LEU A 118 -1.03 6.64 9.14
N SER A 119 -1.23 6.14 10.36
CA SER A 119 -0.28 5.22 10.99
C SER A 119 -0.99 4.11 11.76
N SER A 120 -0.37 2.94 11.82
CA SER A 120 -0.87 1.78 12.55
C SER A 120 0.28 0.82 12.89
N THR A 121 0.05 -0.06 13.85
CA THR A 121 0.86 -1.26 14.09
C THR A 121 0.29 -2.50 13.39
N ASP A 122 -0.86 -2.35 12.71
CA ASP A 122 -1.49 -3.37 11.89
C ASP A 122 -1.47 -2.90 10.42
N MET A 123 -0.68 -3.59 9.61
CA MET A 123 -0.45 -3.20 8.20
C MET A 123 -1.70 -3.38 7.34
N LEU A 124 -2.43 -4.48 7.53
CA LEU A 124 -3.65 -4.72 6.77
C LEU A 124 -4.70 -3.67 7.09
N ALA A 125 -4.89 -3.35 8.36
CA ALA A 125 -5.81 -2.30 8.78
C ALA A 125 -5.44 -0.93 8.18
N LEU A 126 -4.14 -0.62 8.10
CA LEU A 126 -3.66 0.64 7.52
C LEU A 126 -3.89 0.71 6.01
N ASP A 127 -3.47 -0.31 5.26
CA ASP A 127 -3.64 -0.33 3.81
C ASP A 127 -5.13 -0.37 3.43
N GLN A 128 -5.97 -1.11 4.19
CA GLN A 128 -7.42 -1.12 4.03
C GLN A 128 -8.01 0.28 4.27
N ALA A 129 -7.62 0.96 5.34
CA ALA A 129 -8.11 2.31 5.63
C ALA A 129 -7.75 3.30 4.51
N CYS A 130 -6.55 3.21 3.94
CA CYS A 130 -6.15 4.04 2.82
C CYS A 130 -7.00 3.79 1.57
N VAL A 131 -7.28 2.53 1.25
CA VAL A 131 -8.14 2.16 0.12
C VAL A 131 -9.57 2.66 0.38
N ASP A 132 -10.13 2.44 1.57
CA ASP A 132 -11.49 2.88 1.91
C ASP A 132 -11.64 4.41 1.84
N LEU A 133 -10.61 5.16 2.22
CA LEU A 133 -10.58 6.62 2.07
C LEU A 133 -10.60 7.05 0.59
N VAL A 134 -9.86 6.37 -0.28
CA VAL A 134 -9.91 6.64 -1.72
C VAL A 134 -11.31 6.36 -2.27
N TYR A 135 -11.90 5.23 -1.92
CA TYR A 135 -13.25 4.86 -2.38
C TYR A 135 -14.36 5.76 -1.81
N ALA A 136 -14.12 6.44 -0.69
CA ALA A 136 -15.07 7.40 -0.11
C ALA A 136 -15.09 8.77 -0.81
N MET A 137 -14.11 9.08 -1.65
CA MET A 137 -14.05 10.32 -2.44
C MET A 137 -15.11 10.34 -3.54
N THR A 138 -15.34 11.49 -4.15
CA THR A 138 -16.24 11.60 -5.32
C THR A 138 -15.63 10.91 -6.54
N GLU A 139 -16.47 10.49 -7.48
CA GLU A 139 -16.04 9.86 -8.74
C GLU A 139 -14.99 10.69 -9.48
N ALA A 140 -15.15 12.00 -9.53
CA ALA A 140 -14.20 12.89 -10.20
C ALA A 140 -12.81 12.92 -9.53
N GLU A 141 -12.75 12.68 -8.23
CA GLU A 141 -11.51 12.73 -7.43
C GLU A 141 -10.76 11.40 -7.43
N HIS A 142 -11.48 10.28 -7.47
CA HIS A 142 -10.88 8.97 -7.30
C HIS A 142 -10.80 8.13 -8.59
N HIS A 143 -11.52 8.51 -9.66
CA HIS A 143 -11.72 7.71 -10.87
C HIS A 143 -10.46 6.99 -11.35
N ASP A 144 -9.39 7.73 -11.61
CA ASP A 144 -8.16 7.15 -12.17
C ASP A 144 -7.48 6.17 -11.22
N LEU A 145 -7.51 6.46 -9.92
CA LEU A 145 -6.88 5.62 -8.90
C LEU A 145 -7.70 4.36 -8.63
N VAL A 146 -9.03 4.47 -8.56
CA VAL A 146 -9.93 3.31 -8.40
C VAL A 146 -9.87 2.43 -9.64
N GLU A 147 -9.94 3.00 -10.85
CA GLU A 147 -9.79 2.24 -12.10
C GLU A 147 -8.46 1.44 -12.10
N ARG A 148 -7.35 2.08 -11.69
CA ARG A 148 -6.06 1.41 -11.59
C ARG A 148 -6.07 0.27 -10.55
N ILE A 149 -6.67 0.49 -9.39
CA ILE A 149 -6.79 -0.54 -8.36
C ILE A 149 -7.59 -1.73 -8.88
N GLU A 150 -8.73 -1.48 -9.51
CA GLU A 150 -9.64 -2.53 -9.98
C GLU A 150 -9.12 -3.25 -11.22
N SER A 151 -8.65 -2.51 -12.23
CA SER A 151 -8.15 -3.09 -13.48
C SER A 151 -6.90 -3.95 -13.30
N ARG A 152 -6.15 -3.75 -12.21
CA ARG A 152 -5.00 -4.56 -11.82
C ARG A 152 -5.31 -5.58 -10.73
N HIS A 153 -6.58 -5.78 -10.39
CA HIS A 153 -7.00 -6.66 -9.29
C HIS A 153 -6.33 -6.31 -7.95
N GLY A 154 -6.01 -5.01 -7.73
CA GLY A 154 -5.20 -4.52 -6.61
C GLY A 154 -5.71 -4.90 -5.23
N LEU A 155 -7.05 -5.07 -5.08
CA LEU A 155 -7.66 -5.52 -3.82
C LEU A 155 -7.22 -6.94 -3.41
N ARG A 156 -6.62 -7.72 -4.32
CA ARG A 156 -6.03 -9.02 -3.99
C ARG A 156 -4.92 -8.88 -2.92
N GLN A 157 -4.22 -7.76 -2.88
CA GLN A 157 -3.25 -7.49 -1.81
C GLN A 157 -3.90 -7.59 -0.42
N LEU A 158 -5.06 -6.94 -0.23
CA LEU A 158 -5.78 -6.91 1.05
C LEU A 158 -6.36 -8.27 1.40
N SER A 159 -7.07 -8.89 0.46
CA SER A 159 -7.68 -10.22 0.69
C SER A 159 -6.63 -11.28 1.00
N TYR A 160 -5.49 -11.25 0.32
CA TYR A 160 -4.44 -12.24 0.55
C TYR A 160 -3.68 -12.00 1.88
N MET A 161 -3.47 -10.75 2.28
CA MET A 161 -2.97 -10.45 3.63
C MET A 161 -3.88 -11.03 4.71
N LYS A 162 -5.20 -10.92 4.53
CA LYS A 162 -6.19 -11.52 5.45
C LYS A 162 -6.11 -13.05 5.47
N GLU A 163 -6.02 -13.68 4.31
CA GLU A 163 -5.85 -15.14 4.19
C GLU A 163 -4.58 -15.63 4.90
N LEU A 164 -3.50 -14.86 4.84
CA LEU A 164 -2.23 -15.16 5.50
C LEU A 164 -2.19 -14.77 7.00
N GLY A 165 -3.27 -14.20 7.54
CA GLY A 165 -3.34 -13.77 8.94
C GLY A 165 -2.39 -12.63 9.29
N MET A 166 -2.14 -11.70 8.36
CA MET A 166 -1.18 -10.60 8.51
C MET A 166 -1.77 -9.36 9.21
N GLY A 167 -2.97 -9.42 9.72
CA GLY A 167 -3.65 -8.33 10.40
C GLY A 167 -5.17 -8.41 10.29
N ASN A 168 -5.84 -7.28 10.56
CA ASN A 168 -7.29 -7.15 10.51
C ASN A 168 -7.71 -6.27 9.34
N ASP A 169 -8.76 -6.68 8.63
CA ASP A 169 -9.39 -5.89 7.57
C ASP A 169 -10.43 -4.89 8.10
N ARG A 170 -10.63 -4.83 9.42
CA ARG A 170 -11.47 -3.87 10.12
C ARG A 170 -10.63 -2.98 11.00
N PHE A 171 -10.88 -1.70 10.95
CA PHE A 171 -10.14 -0.68 11.68
C PHE A 171 -11.09 0.34 12.35
N ILE A 172 -10.52 1.14 13.23
CA ILE A 172 -11.13 2.35 13.76
C ILE A 172 -10.24 3.50 13.33
N LEU A 173 -10.79 4.44 12.58
CA LEU A 173 -10.08 5.66 12.20
C LEU A 173 -10.20 6.69 13.33
N ILE A 174 -9.05 7.21 13.77
CA ILE A 174 -8.95 8.22 14.83
C ILE A 174 -8.36 9.49 14.24
N ASP A 175 -9.13 10.57 14.27
CA ASP A 175 -8.67 11.89 13.83
C ASP A 175 -7.94 12.60 14.98
N LEU A 176 -6.60 12.65 14.88
CA LEU A 176 -5.75 13.25 15.91
C LEU A 176 -5.81 14.78 15.90
N ASP A 177 -6.07 15.39 14.74
CA ASP A 177 -6.14 16.85 14.59
C ASP A 177 -7.42 17.41 15.23
N ASN A 178 -8.46 16.59 15.38
CA ASN A 178 -9.73 16.93 16.00
C ASN A 178 -9.92 16.25 17.38
N GLY A 179 -8.88 16.17 18.18
CA GLY A 179 -8.96 15.72 19.56
C GLY A 179 -9.16 14.22 19.75
N GLY A 180 -8.75 13.41 18.79
CA GLY A 180 -8.81 11.95 18.88
C GLY A 180 -10.21 11.37 18.66
N LYS A 181 -11.05 12.02 17.89
CA LYS A 181 -12.39 11.53 17.55
C LYS A 181 -12.31 10.29 16.67
N ARG A 182 -13.25 9.38 16.88
CA ARG A 182 -13.52 8.30 15.94
C ARG A 182 -14.33 8.85 14.78
N ILE A 183 -13.87 8.58 13.58
CA ILE A 183 -14.53 9.00 12.33
C ILE A 183 -14.60 7.84 11.35
N THR A 184 -15.50 7.94 10.39
CA THR A 184 -15.58 7.07 9.21
C THR A 184 -14.71 7.62 8.08
N ALA A 185 -14.47 6.82 7.03
CA ALA A 185 -13.79 7.29 5.83
C ALA A 185 -14.57 8.42 5.14
N ALA A 186 -15.89 8.32 5.10
CA ALA A 186 -16.76 9.36 4.51
C ALA A 186 -16.63 10.70 5.28
N GLU A 187 -16.71 10.66 6.62
CA GLU A 187 -16.55 11.87 7.45
C GLU A 187 -15.15 12.49 7.30
N ALA A 188 -14.11 11.66 7.15
CA ALA A 188 -12.76 12.17 6.90
C ALA A 188 -12.66 12.92 5.56
N VAL A 189 -13.25 12.39 4.51
CA VAL A 189 -13.26 13.02 3.16
C VAL A 189 -14.13 14.29 3.16
N GLU A 190 -15.30 14.27 3.81
CA GLU A 190 -16.16 15.45 3.95
C GLU A 190 -15.43 16.62 4.65
N ALA A 191 -14.74 16.33 5.75
CA ALA A 191 -13.95 17.32 6.48
C ALA A 191 -12.82 17.94 5.62
N LEU A 192 -12.21 17.17 4.71
CA LEU A 192 -11.20 17.68 3.77
C LEU A 192 -11.80 18.65 2.75
N ASN A 193 -12.99 18.36 2.25
CA ASN A 193 -13.69 19.20 1.29
C ASN A 193 -14.08 20.54 1.93
N GLU A 194 -14.59 20.55 3.16
CA GLU A 194 -14.88 21.77 3.93
C GLU A 194 -13.63 22.62 4.15
N LEU A 195 -12.50 22.00 4.46
CA LEU A 195 -11.21 22.70 4.62
C LEU A 195 -10.71 23.30 3.31
N ALA A 196 -10.91 22.64 2.18
CA ALA A 196 -10.55 23.14 0.86
C ALA A 196 -11.39 24.36 0.47
N GLU A 197 -12.70 24.33 0.71
CA GLU A 197 -13.62 25.43 0.46
C GLU A 197 -13.33 26.67 1.34
N SER A 198 -12.95 26.47 2.60
CA SER A 198 -12.63 27.56 3.55
C SER A 198 -11.35 28.32 3.21
N ARG A 199 -10.51 27.80 2.31
CA ARG A 199 -9.24 28.41 1.88
C ARG A 199 -9.32 29.17 0.55
N ASN A 200 -10.44 29.08 -0.15
CA ASN A 200 -10.74 29.81 -1.39
C ASN A 200 -11.60 31.04 -1.10
#